data_59df6a23113d360d5512eeab172d6295
#
_entry.id   59df6a23113d360d5512eeab172d6295
#
_cell.length_a   1.000
_cell.length_b   1.000
_cell.length_c   1.000
_cell.angle_alpha   90.00
_cell.angle_beta   90.00
_cell.angle_gamma   90.00
#
_symmetry.space_group_name_H-M   'P 1'
#
loop_
_entity.id
_entity.type
_entity.pdbx_description
1 polymer ?
#
loop_
_entity_poly.entity_id
_entity_poly.type
_entity_poly.pdbx_seq_one_letter_code
_entity_poly.pdbx_strand_id
1 'polypeptide(L)'
;MALKVNIKRQIENFELNLKFETKNRPLALLGSSGSGKSLTLKSIAGLETPELGSIIFNDNIFFDSNKKINMDIRKRKIGYIFQNYALFPHMTVSENIAFGINQKNKDIINHLVYENLKKVKMLEYQDRLPYQLSGGQQQRVAIARALALEPDILLLDEPFSALDSSTKEIVINEMKEILSNFKGDSILVTHNLDEAYALCDDILIINKGYEERFGEKKDVFENPKTIESAKLTGCKNIVNIVKTSDNQIFVPSWNYYISAPNVYPPYNYLGIRSNYIKISTVGRKDSIKCFVENIIHTP
;
A
#
# COMPACT_ATOMS: atom_id res chain seq x y z
N MET A 1 18.26 -7.21 -1.52
CA MET A 1 18.13 -5.91 -2.21
C MET A 1 17.43 -4.97 -1.25
N ALA A 2 17.73 -3.66 -1.24
CA ALA A 2 17.06 -2.71 -0.35
C ALA A 2 16.95 -1.34 -1.03
N LEU A 3 15.75 -0.77 -0.99
CA LEU A 3 15.49 0.60 -1.40
C LEU A 3 15.53 1.50 -0.14
N LYS A 4 16.43 2.46 -0.12
CA LYS A 4 16.53 3.47 0.94
C LYS A 4 15.97 4.78 0.42
N VAL A 5 14.97 5.29 1.10
CA VAL A 5 14.30 6.54 0.78
C VAL A 5 14.44 7.49 1.96
N ASN A 6 14.98 8.65 1.71
CA ASN A 6 15.02 9.76 2.67
C ASN A 6 14.81 11.04 1.86
N ILE A 7 13.58 11.52 1.80
CA ILE A 7 13.19 12.62 0.91
C ILE A 7 12.39 13.67 1.64
N LYS A 8 12.61 14.93 1.23
CA LYS A 8 11.78 16.05 1.63
C LYS A 8 11.34 16.83 0.39
N ARG A 9 10.05 17.21 0.36
CA ARG A 9 9.48 18.03 -0.70
C ARG A 9 8.37 18.92 -0.15
N GLN A 10 8.41 20.19 -0.50
CA GLN A 10 7.36 21.15 -0.20
C GLN A 10 6.46 21.33 -1.43
N ILE A 11 5.16 21.28 -1.26
CA ILE A 11 4.16 21.60 -2.30
C ILE A 11 3.13 22.51 -1.65
N GLU A 12 3.17 23.80 -1.95
CA GLU A 12 2.28 24.78 -1.33
C GLU A 12 2.25 24.64 0.20
N ASN A 13 1.09 24.23 0.74
CA ASN A 13 0.88 24.03 2.18
C ASN A 13 1.12 22.59 2.67
N PHE A 14 1.64 21.71 1.79
CA PHE A 14 1.90 20.30 2.11
C PHE A 14 3.40 20.02 2.08
N GLU A 15 3.91 19.44 3.15
CA GLU A 15 5.30 18.97 3.26
C GLU A 15 5.31 17.43 3.28
N LEU A 16 6.04 16.84 2.33
CA LEU A 16 6.42 15.42 2.38
C LEU A 16 7.79 15.30 3.01
N ASN A 17 7.92 14.54 4.09
CA ASN A 17 9.18 14.28 4.77
C ASN A 17 9.19 12.82 5.25
N LEU A 18 9.79 11.93 4.47
CA LEU A 18 9.75 10.49 4.70
C LEU A 18 11.14 9.89 4.70
N LYS A 19 11.35 8.95 5.64
CA LYS A 19 12.56 8.15 5.70
C LYS A 19 12.22 6.71 6.00
N PHE A 20 12.50 5.80 5.07
CA PHE A 20 12.30 4.36 5.27
C PHE A 20 13.28 3.54 4.42
N GLU A 21 13.38 2.26 4.75
CA GLU A 21 14.17 1.27 4.02
C GLU A 21 13.36 -0.02 3.83
N THR A 22 13.29 -0.52 2.60
CA THR A 22 12.65 -1.81 2.31
C THR A 22 13.55 -2.97 2.75
N LYS A 23 12.94 -4.15 2.95
CA LYS A 23 13.65 -5.35 3.41
C LYS A 23 13.59 -6.48 2.38
N ASN A 24 13.55 -6.16 1.10
CA ASN A 24 13.37 -7.14 0.01
C ASN A 24 12.11 -7.98 0.16
N ARG A 25 11.04 -7.36 0.59
CA ARG A 25 9.68 -7.92 0.71
C ARG A 25 8.65 -6.82 0.38
N PRO A 26 7.44 -7.23 -0.05
CA PRO A 26 6.40 -6.27 -0.42
C PRO A 26 6.09 -5.30 0.73
N LEU A 27 6.14 -4.00 0.42
CA LEU A 27 5.82 -2.89 1.34
C LEU A 27 4.52 -2.21 0.93
N ALA A 28 3.57 -2.05 1.86
CA ALA A 28 2.40 -1.20 1.64
C ALA A 28 2.62 0.22 2.20
N LEU A 29 2.33 1.24 1.40
CA LEU A 29 2.15 2.61 1.86
C LEU A 29 0.66 2.85 2.12
N LEU A 30 0.28 2.96 3.38
CA LEU A 30 -1.08 3.25 3.83
C LEU A 30 -1.22 4.71 4.28
N GLY A 31 -2.40 5.28 4.12
CA GLY A 31 -2.72 6.62 4.60
C GLY A 31 -3.98 7.18 3.95
N SER A 32 -4.51 8.26 4.49
CA SER A 32 -5.64 8.98 3.92
C SER A 32 -5.33 9.54 2.53
N SER A 33 -6.36 9.92 1.77
CA SER A 33 -6.16 10.68 0.52
C SER A 33 -5.37 11.96 0.81
N GLY A 34 -4.44 12.31 -0.07
CA GLY A 34 -3.57 13.48 0.11
C GLY A 34 -2.44 13.32 1.13
N SER A 35 -2.21 12.14 1.72
CA SER A 35 -1.13 11.94 2.70
C SER A 35 0.28 11.90 2.10
N GLY A 36 0.44 11.86 0.77
CA GLY A 36 1.74 11.86 0.09
C GLY A 36 2.18 10.52 -0.50
N LYS A 37 1.34 9.46 -0.45
CA LYS A 37 1.66 8.11 -0.94
C LYS A 37 2.09 8.09 -2.41
N SER A 38 1.24 8.56 -3.31
CA SER A 38 1.53 8.59 -4.75
C SER A 38 2.70 9.53 -5.09
N LEU A 39 2.87 10.63 -4.32
CA LEU A 39 4.02 11.51 -4.47
C LEU A 39 5.33 10.79 -4.12
N THR A 40 5.31 9.94 -3.10
CA THR A 40 6.44 9.09 -2.72
C THR A 40 6.79 8.12 -3.83
N LEU A 41 5.79 7.40 -4.40
CA LEU A 41 6.03 6.50 -5.53
C LEU A 41 6.59 7.24 -6.75
N LYS A 42 5.99 8.38 -7.11
CA LYS A 42 6.46 9.21 -8.24
C LYS A 42 7.89 9.71 -8.03
N SER A 43 8.25 10.04 -6.79
CA SER A 43 9.63 10.43 -6.44
C SER A 43 10.62 9.27 -6.61
N ILE A 44 10.26 8.07 -6.17
CA ILE A 44 11.09 6.87 -6.36
C ILE A 44 11.24 6.56 -7.85
N ALA A 45 10.17 6.66 -8.62
CA ALA A 45 10.18 6.44 -10.06
C ALA A 45 10.99 7.49 -10.82
N GLY A 46 11.18 8.70 -10.28
CA GLY A 46 11.81 9.84 -10.96
C GLY A 46 10.83 10.65 -11.80
N LEU A 47 9.52 10.40 -11.67
CA LEU A 47 8.46 11.21 -12.28
C LEU A 47 8.32 12.57 -11.58
N GLU A 48 8.70 12.62 -10.32
CA GLU A 48 8.73 13.81 -9.49
C GLU A 48 10.11 13.91 -8.81
N THR A 49 10.66 15.10 -8.70
CA THR A 49 11.99 15.29 -8.10
C THR A 49 11.83 15.84 -6.68
N PRO A 50 12.33 15.16 -5.65
CA PRO A 50 12.40 15.71 -4.30
C PRO A 50 13.30 16.96 -4.25
N GLU A 51 13.06 17.83 -3.28
CA GLU A 51 13.92 19.02 -3.07
C GLU A 51 15.21 18.64 -2.32
N LEU A 52 15.07 17.81 -1.30
CA LEU A 52 16.18 17.40 -0.46
C LEU A 52 16.17 15.89 -0.21
N GLY A 53 17.35 15.35 0.07
CA GLY A 53 17.52 13.97 0.52
C GLY A 53 18.13 13.05 -0.52
N SER A 54 17.82 11.75 -0.40
CA SER A 54 18.38 10.72 -1.26
C SER A 54 17.42 9.55 -1.47
N ILE A 55 17.51 8.92 -2.64
CA ILE A 55 16.87 7.66 -3.00
C ILE A 55 17.97 6.75 -3.54
N ILE A 56 18.16 5.60 -2.87
CA ILE A 56 19.24 4.67 -3.19
C ILE A 56 18.66 3.26 -3.26
N PHE A 57 18.91 2.57 -4.36
CA PHE A 57 18.54 1.16 -4.52
C PHE A 57 19.80 0.31 -4.64
N ASN A 58 20.01 -0.58 -3.67
CA ASN A 58 21.30 -1.25 -3.45
C ASN A 58 22.41 -0.19 -3.37
N ASP A 59 23.39 -0.21 -4.28
CA ASP A 59 24.46 0.78 -4.35
C ASP A 59 24.21 1.88 -5.42
N ASN A 60 23.08 1.80 -6.14
CA ASN A 60 22.74 2.76 -7.20
C ASN A 60 22.00 3.96 -6.62
N ILE A 61 22.56 5.15 -6.80
CA ILE A 61 21.96 6.41 -6.38
C ILE A 61 20.97 6.85 -7.47
N PHE A 62 19.66 6.79 -7.15
CA PHE A 62 18.61 7.31 -8.03
C PHE A 62 18.47 8.82 -7.92
N PHE A 63 18.59 9.33 -6.69
CA PHE A 63 18.55 10.75 -6.39
C PHE A 63 19.44 11.06 -5.17
N ASP A 64 20.16 12.16 -5.22
CA ASP A 64 20.91 12.72 -4.08
C ASP A 64 21.06 14.22 -4.26
N SER A 65 20.39 15.00 -3.43
CA SER A 65 20.40 16.47 -3.51
C SER A 65 21.78 17.06 -3.22
N ASN A 66 22.56 16.46 -2.30
CA ASN A 66 23.87 16.94 -1.92
C ASN A 66 24.92 16.69 -3.03
N LYS A 67 24.80 15.51 -3.68
CA LYS A 67 25.69 15.13 -4.79
C LYS A 67 25.21 15.66 -6.14
N LYS A 68 24.04 16.31 -6.18
CA LYS A 68 23.38 16.78 -7.42
C LYS A 68 23.17 15.67 -8.43
N ILE A 69 22.83 14.47 -7.95
CA ILE A 69 22.53 13.30 -8.77
C ILE A 69 21.01 13.18 -8.91
N ASN A 70 20.52 13.09 -10.14
CA ASN A 70 19.15 12.70 -10.46
C ASN A 70 19.20 11.74 -11.67
N MET A 71 19.11 10.45 -11.40
CA MET A 71 19.18 9.41 -12.41
C MET A 71 17.98 9.49 -13.34
N ASP A 72 18.21 9.43 -14.64
CA ASP A 72 17.14 9.34 -15.65
C ASP A 72 16.21 8.16 -15.35
N ILE A 73 14.90 8.41 -15.45
CA ILE A 73 13.84 7.43 -15.17
C ILE A 73 14.04 6.11 -15.93
N ARG A 74 14.52 6.16 -17.18
CA ARG A 74 14.74 4.99 -18.03
C ARG A 74 15.85 4.07 -17.50
N LYS A 75 16.75 4.60 -16.66
CA LYS A 75 17.88 3.88 -16.06
C LYS A 75 17.54 3.26 -14.71
N ARG A 76 16.41 3.65 -14.09
CA ARG A 76 16.01 3.16 -12.75
C ARG A 76 15.47 1.74 -12.76
N LYS A 77 15.18 1.15 -13.92
CA LYS A 77 14.60 -0.20 -14.08
C LYS A 77 13.38 -0.43 -13.19
N ILE A 78 12.43 0.48 -13.25
CA ILE A 78 11.21 0.46 -12.43
C ILE A 78 10.01 0.09 -13.31
N GLY A 79 9.24 -0.91 -12.89
CA GLY A 79 7.90 -1.15 -13.38
C GLY A 79 6.90 -0.32 -12.60
N TYR A 80 6.14 0.55 -13.27
CA TYR A 80 5.13 1.40 -12.62
C TYR A 80 3.74 1.05 -13.13
N ILE A 81 2.83 0.72 -12.21
CA ILE A 81 1.42 0.48 -12.49
C ILE A 81 0.65 1.68 -11.95
N PHE A 82 0.08 2.48 -12.87
CA PHE A 82 -0.70 3.67 -12.55
C PHE A 82 -2.13 3.30 -12.15
N GLN A 83 -2.77 4.15 -11.37
CA GLN A 83 -4.15 4.00 -10.94
C GLN A 83 -5.16 3.85 -12.09
N ASN A 84 -4.92 4.53 -13.20
CA ASN A 84 -5.72 4.47 -14.43
C ASN A 84 -5.13 3.51 -15.48
N TYR A 85 -4.22 2.61 -15.06
CA TYR A 85 -3.50 1.64 -15.89
C TYR A 85 -2.61 2.25 -16.98
N ALA A 86 -2.88 3.47 -17.44
CA ALA A 86 -2.16 4.22 -18.47
C ALA A 86 -1.83 3.36 -19.72
N LEU A 87 -2.78 2.55 -20.18
CA LEU A 87 -2.64 1.79 -21.42
C LEU A 87 -2.74 2.75 -22.62
N PHE A 88 -1.95 2.47 -23.66
CA PHE A 88 -2.02 3.21 -24.91
C PHE A 88 -3.27 2.80 -25.68
N PRO A 89 -4.27 3.70 -25.86
CA PRO A 89 -5.59 3.30 -26.34
C PRO A 89 -5.62 2.88 -27.83
N HIS A 90 -4.61 3.28 -28.59
CA HIS A 90 -4.45 2.99 -30.02
C HIS A 90 -3.54 1.78 -30.30
N MET A 91 -3.01 1.14 -29.26
CA MET A 91 -2.17 -0.04 -29.35
C MET A 91 -2.93 -1.27 -28.86
N THR A 92 -2.73 -2.41 -29.50
CA THR A 92 -3.23 -3.69 -29.04
C THR A 92 -2.61 -4.08 -27.68
N VAL A 93 -3.14 -5.12 -27.07
CA VAL A 93 -2.58 -5.70 -25.83
C VAL A 93 -1.12 -6.09 -26.04
N SER A 94 -0.80 -6.80 -27.11
CA SER A 94 0.58 -7.20 -27.44
C SER A 94 1.49 -5.98 -27.64
N GLU A 95 1.03 -4.97 -28.37
CA GLU A 95 1.79 -3.75 -28.63
C GLU A 95 2.01 -2.93 -27.34
N ASN A 96 1.01 -2.86 -26.46
CA ASN A 96 1.16 -2.23 -25.15
C ASN A 96 2.28 -2.88 -24.32
N ILE A 97 2.37 -4.21 -24.33
CA ILE A 97 3.41 -4.94 -23.59
C ILE A 97 4.77 -4.79 -24.26
N ALA A 98 4.81 -4.87 -25.59
CA ALA A 98 6.04 -4.75 -26.38
C ALA A 98 6.67 -3.34 -26.30
N PHE A 99 5.87 -2.30 -26.05
CA PHE A 99 6.30 -0.90 -26.13
C PHE A 99 7.51 -0.57 -25.25
N GLY A 100 7.61 -1.17 -24.06
CA GLY A 100 8.69 -0.90 -23.12
C GLY A 100 9.92 -1.81 -23.31
N ILE A 101 9.80 -2.86 -24.10
CA ILE A 101 10.88 -3.87 -24.25
C ILE A 101 12.01 -3.29 -25.07
N ASN A 102 13.15 -3.06 -24.43
CA ASN A 102 14.34 -2.51 -25.09
C ASN A 102 15.16 -3.64 -25.76
N GLN A 103 14.61 -4.24 -26.81
CA GLN A 103 15.25 -5.28 -27.62
C GLN A 103 15.10 -4.94 -29.10
N LYS A 104 16.09 -5.37 -29.93
CA LYS A 104 16.06 -5.18 -31.40
C LYS A 104 15.53 -6.40 -32.13
N ASN A 105 15.67 -7.59 -31.51
CA ASN A 105 15.24 -8.84 -32.13
C ASN A 105 13.73 -9.04 -31.89
N LYS A 106 12.95 -9.09 -32.98
CA LYS A 106 11.50 -9.29 -32.94
C LYS A 106 11.08 -10.62 -32.30
N ASP A 107 11.84 -11.69 -32.50
CA ASP A 107 11.50 -13.00 -31.94
C ASP A 107 11.65 -12.99 -30.42
N ILE A 108 12.66 -12.29 -29.89
CA ILE A 108 12.81 -12.09 -28.44
C ILE A 108 11.67 -11.25 -27.89
N ILE A 109 11.28 -10.17 -28.56
CA ILE A 109 10.15 -9.33 -28.15
C ILE A 109 8.88 -10.16 -28.11
N ASN A 110 8.57 -10.90 -29.17
CA ASN A 110 7.38 -11.74 -29.26
C ASN A 110 7.36 -12.83 -28.17
N HIS A 111 8.50 -13.43 -27.89
CA HIS A 111 8.63 -14.40 -26.81
C HIS A 111 8.36 -13.77 -25.43
N LEU A 112 8.95 -12.61 -25.14
CA LEU A 112 8.71 -11.89 -23.89
C LEU A 112 7.25 -11.46 -23.73
N VAL A 113 6.62 -10.96 -24.79
CA VAL A 113 5.20 -10.60 -24.81
C VAL A 113 4.35 -11.85 -24.52
N TYR A 114 4.60 -12.96 -25.20
CA TYR A 114 3.89 -14.21 -25.01
C TYR A 114 3.99 -14.71 -23.56
N GLU A 115 5.20 -14.76 -23.00
CA GLU A 115 5.40 -15.22 -21.61
C GLU A 115 4.71 -14.33 -20.59
N ASN A 116 4.73 -12.99 -20.78
CA ASN A 116 4.07 -12.07 -19.87
C ASN A 116 2.55 -12.12 -20.00
N LEU A 117 2.00 -12.29 -21.22
CA LEU A 117 0.58 -12.52 -21.43
C LEU A 117 0.09 -13.81 -20.77
N LYS A 118 0.90 -14.87 -20.87
CA LYS A 118 0.61 -16.16 -20.22
C LYS A 118 0.55 -16.03 -18.68
N LYS A 119 1.51 -15.32 -18.07
CA LYS A 119 1.54 -15.08 -16.61
C LYS A 119 0.27 -14.41 -16.09
N VAL A 120 -0.31 -13.51 -16.88
CA VAL A 120 -1.53 -12.77 -16.49
C VAL A 120 -2.81 -13.34 -17.14
N LYS A 121 -2.75 -14.50 -17.78
CA LYS A 121 -3.90 -15.20 -18.44
C LYS A 121 -4.60 -14.34 -19.48
N MET A 122 -3.84 -13.63 -20.32
CA MET A 122 -4.37 -12.69 -21.32
C MET A 122 -4.01 -13.03 -22.77
N LEU A 123 -3.53 -14.24 -23.04
CA LEU A 123 -3.12 -14.67 -24.39
C LEU A 123 -4.22 -14.54 -25.44
N GLU A 124 -5.47 -14.89 -25.07
CA GLU A 124 -6.63 -14.85 -25.99
C GLU A 124 -7.02 -13.41 -26.40
N TYR A 125 -6.51 -12.42 -25.66
CA TYR A 125 -6.85 -11.00 -25.85
C TYR A 125 -5.74 -10.20 -26.53
N GLN A 126 -4.66 -10.85 -27.00
CA GLN A 126 -3.44 -10.22 -27.47
C GLN A 126 -3.65 -9.16 -28.57
N ASP A 127 -4.64 -9.37 -29.43
CA ASP A 127 -4.95 -8.49 -30.58
C ASP A 127 -6.05 -7.45 -30.29
N ARG A 128 -6.60 -7.45 -29.06
CA ARG A 128 -7.63 -6.48 -28.65
C ARG A 128 -7.02 -5.13 -28.30
N LEU A 129 -7.83 -4.09 -28.49
CA LEU A 129 -7.54 -2.73 -28.01
C LEU A 129 -8.05 -2.56 -26.56
N PRO A 130 -7.45 -1.66 -25.75
CA PRO A 130 -7.81 -1.45 -24.34
C PRO A 130 -9.30 -1.23 -24.08
N TYR A 131 -10.01 -0.49 -24.94
CA TYR A 131 -11.44 -0.23 -24.80
C TYR A 131 -12.34 -1.47 -24.99
N GLN A 132 -11.79 -2.58 -25.50
CA GLN A 132 -12.47 -3.85 -25.68
C GLN A 132 -12.29 -4.78 -24.45
N LEU A 133 -11.60 -4.30 -23.41
CA LEU A 133 -11.27 -5.04 -22.22
C LEU A 133 -12.05 -4.54 -21.01
N SER A 134 -12.42 -5.45 -20.10
CA SER A 134 -12.91 -5.07 -18.77
C SER A 134 -11.80 -4.41 -17.94
N GLY A 135 -12.16 -3.70 -16.85
CA GLY A 135 -11.19 -3.07 -15.96
C GLY A 135 -10.15 -4.04 -15.41
N GLY A 136 -10.56 -5.24 -14.98
CA GLY A 136 -9.64 -6.28 -14.52
C GLY A 136 -8.71 -6.80 -15.62
N GLN A 137 -9.20 -6.91 -16.87
CA GLN A 137 -8.36 -7.27 -18.01
C GLN A 137 -7.35 -6.16 -18.34
N GLN A 138 -7.77 -4.89 -18.31
CA GLN A 138 -6.86 -3.75 -18.51
C GLN A 138 -5.76 -3.73 -17.45
N GLN A 139 -6.10 -3.99 -16.20
CA GLN A 139 -5.13 -4.09 -15.11
C GLN A 139 -4.12 -5.22 -15.35
N ARG A 140 -4.56 -6.42 -15.74
CA ARG A 140 -3.65 -7.53 -16.09
C ARG A 140 -2.69 -7.15 -17.20
N VAL A 141 -3.15 -6.44 -18.22
CA VAL A 141 -2.27 -5.93 -19.29
C VAL A 141 -1.25 -4.93 -18.75
N ALA A 142 -1.65 -4.02 -17.86
CA ALA A 142 -0.73 -3.07 -17.24
C ALA A 142 0.35 -3.77 -16.38
N ILE A 143 -0.05 -4.82 -15.65
CA ILE A 143 0.89 -5.67 -14.90
C ILE A 143 1.87 -6.36 -15.86
N ALA A 144 1.38 -7.00 -16.92
CA ALA A 144 2.21 -7.68 -17.91
C ALA A 144 3.21 -6.71 -18.58
N ARG A 145 2.76 -5.50 -18.92
CA ARG A 145 3.62 -4.45 -19.46
C ARG A 145 4.73 -4.04 -18.48
N ALA A 146 4.40 -3.87 -17.20
CA ALA A 146 5.38 -3.51 -16.19
C ALA A 146 6.42 -4.64 -15.98
N LEU A 147 5.98 -5.89 -15.96
CA LEU A 147 6.85 -7.06 -15.78
C LEU A 147 7.73 -7.37 -17.00
N ALA A 148 7.25 -7.04 -18.20
CA ALA A 148 8.00 -7.26 -19.45
C ALA A 148 9.31 -6.45 -19.54
N LEU A 149 9.43 -5.40 -18.71
CA LEU A 149 10.64 -4.59 -18.56
C LEU A 149 11.71 -5.27 -17.69
N GLU A 150 11.40 -6.44 -17.10
CA GLU A 150 12.25 -7.10 -16.09
C GLU A 150 12.73 -6.11 -15.01
N PRO A 151 11.82 -5.44 -14.32
CA PRO A 151 12.17 -4.37 -13.39
C PRO A 151 12.85 -4.91 -12.13
N ASP A 152 13.72 -4.10 -11.55
CA ASP A 152 14.31 -4.36 -10.23
C ASP A 152 13.38 -3.91 -9.09
N ILE A 153 12.46 -2.97 -9.39
CA ILE A 153 11.46 -2.44 -8.45
C ILE A 153 10.10 -2.39 -9.14
N LEU A 154 9.05 -2.85 -8.45
CA LEU A 154 7.65 -2.75 -8.91
C LEU A 154 6.87 -1.78 -8.03
N LEU A 155 6.36 -0.71 -8.62
CA LEU A 155 5.56 0.31 -7.96
C LEU A 155 4.09 0.21 -8.42
N LEU A 156 3.17 0.08 -7.45
CA LEU A 156 1.75 -0.09 -7.70
C LEU A 156 0.99 1.07 -7.03
N ASP A 157 0.42 1.97 -7.83
CA ASP A 157 -0.31 3.15 -7.34
C ASP A 157 -1.81 2.91 -7.42
N GLU A 158 -2.43 2.53 -6.29
CA GLU A 158 -3.86 2.19 -6.15
C GLU A 158 -4.38 1.26 -7.27
N PRO A 159 -3.72 0.13 -7.54
CA PRO A 159 -3.96 -0.66 -8.74
C PRO A 159 -5.36 -1.27 -8.81
N PHE A 160 -6.07 -1.41 -7.69
CA PHE A 160 -7.37 -2.07 -7.62
C PHE A 160 -8.55 -1.11 -7.42
N SER A 161 -8.31 0.20 -7.47
CA SER A 161 -9.32 1.22 -7.15
C SER A 161 -10.50 1.27 -8.14
N ALA A 162 -10.27 0.88 -9.40
CA ALA A 162 -11.28 0.90 -10.45
C ALA A 162 -12.04 -0.44 -10.63
N LEU A 163 -11.79 -1.45 -9.77
CA LEU A 163 -12.40 -2.76 -9.88
C LEU A 163 -13.63 -2.91 -8.98
N ASP A 164 -14.63 -3.65 -9.47
CA ASP A 164 -15.71 -4.16 -8.64
C ASP A 164 -15.20 -5.22 -7.64
N SER A 165 -15.97 -5.47 -6.57
CA SER A 165 -15.53 -6.33 -5.46
C SER A 165 -15.22 -7.77 -5.88
N SER A 166 -15.98 -8.34 -6.81
CA SER A 166 -15.80 -9.73 -7.24
C SER A 166 -14.56 -9.91 -8.12
N THR A 167 -14.36 -9.02 -9.06
CA THR A 167 -13.17 -8.98 -9.92
C THR A 167 -11.90 -8.69 -9.09
N LYS A 168 -12.02 -7.78 -8.10
CA LYS A 168 -10.93 -7.36 -7.24
C LYS A 168 -10.31 -8.53 -6.46
N GLU A 169 -11.13 -9.38 -5.84
CA GLU A 169 -10.64 -10.54 -5.09
C GLU A 169 -9.81 -11.49 -5.96
N ILE A 170 -10.28 -11.77 -7.18
CA ILE A 170 -9.57 -12.63 -8.13
C ILE A 170 -8.20 -12.01 -8.49
N VAL A 171 -8.19 -10.71 -8.83
CA VAL A 171 -6.96 -10.04 -9.25
C VAL A 171 -5.97 -9.87 -8.09
N ILE A 172 -6.43 -9.67 -6.86
CA ILE A 172 -5.57 -9.66 -5.66
C ILE A 172 -4.86 -11.00 -5.49
N ASN A 173 -5.58 -12.12 -5.63
CA ASN A 173 -4.96 -13.45 -5.51
C ASN A 173 -3.91 -13.70 -6.61
N GLU A 174 -4.18 -13.29 -7.84
CA GLU A 174 -3.21 -13.35 -8.93
C GLU A 174 -1.98 -12.45 -8.68
N MET A 175 -2.21 -11.23 -8.19
CA MET A 175 -1.12 -10.33 -7.82
C MET A 175 -0.26 -10.90 -6.69
N LYS A 176 -0.87 -11.57 -5.71
CA LYS A 176 -0.14 -12.24 -4.64
C LYS A 176 0.83 -13.30 -5.17
N GLU A 177 0.40 -14.09 -6.14
CA GLU A 177 1.24 -15.08 -6.82
C GLU A 177 2.39 -14.39 -7.59
N ILE A 178 2.10 -13.30 -8.30
CA ILE A 178 3.10 -12.52 -9.02
C ILE A 178 4.13 -11.94 -8.05
N LEU A 179 3.70 -11.29 -6.97
CA LEU A 179 4.59 -10.66 -5.99
C LEU A 179 5.44 -11.69 -5.23
N SER A 180 4.90 -12.88 -4.93
CA SER A 180 5.65 -13.94 -4.26
C SER A 180 6.79 -14.51 -5.12
N ASN A 181 6.66 -14.44 -6.45
CA ASN A 181 7.68 -14.87 -7.41
C ASN A 181 8.58 -13.72 -7.90
N PHE A 182 8.25 -12.49 -7.55
CA PHE A 182 9.02 -11.32 -7.94
C PHE A 182 10.30 -11.20 -7.10
N LYS A 183 11.46 -11.15 -7.76
CA LYS A 183 12.77 -11.15 -7.07
C LYS A 183 13.25 -9.76 -6.66
N GLY A 184 12.55 -8.70 -7.07
CA GLY A 184 12.87 -7.31 -6.75
C GLY A 184 12.07 -6.78 -5.55
N ASP A 185 12.27 -5.51 -5.25
CA ASP A 185 11.44 -4.79 -4.27
C ASP A 185 10.09 -4.41 -4.87
N SER A 186 9.02 -4.46 -4.07
CA SER A 186 7.71 -4.00 -4.49
C SER A 186 7.07 -3.07 -3.47
N ILE A 187 6.45 -2.00 -3.96
CA ILE A 187 5.75 -1.03 -3.12
C ILE A 187 4.33 -0.84 -3.65
N LEU A 188 3.36 -1.11 -2.79
CA LEU A 188 1.93 -0.94 -3.04
C LEU A 188 1.43 0.32 -2.33
N VAL A 189 0.88 1.25 -3.05
CA VAL A 189 0.07 2.33 -2.48
C VAL A 189 -1.39 1.91 -2.50
N THR A 190 -2.04 1.96 -1.36
CA THR A 190 -3.48 1.73 -1.23
C THR A 190 -4.04 2.45 0.00
N HIS A 191 -5.34 2.68 0.00
CA HIS A 191 -6.11 3.08 1.17
C HIS A 191 -6.94 1.93 1.75
N ASN A 192 -6.90 0.75 1.12
CA ASN A 192 -7.63 -0.44 1.53
C ASN A 192 -6.73 -1.36 2.38
N LEU A 193 -7.20 -1.66 3.58
CA LEU A 193 -6.47 -2.48 4.55
C LEU A 193 -6.32 -3.94 4.11
N ASP A 194 -7.36 -4.48 3.48
CA ASP A 194 -7.38 -5.89 3.06
C ASP A 194 -6.36 -6.13 1.94
N GLU A 195 -6.22 -5.16 1.01
CA GLU A 195 -5.19 -5.21 -0.03
C GLU A 195 -3.79 -5.20 0.57
N ALA A 196 -3.53 -4.26 1.49
CA ALA A 196 -2.23 -4.15 2.14
C ALA A 196 -1.89 -5.41 2.94
N TYR A 197 -2.87 -5.95 3.68
CA TYR A 197 -2.68 -7.15 4.49
C TYR A 197 -2.47 -8.41 3.65
N ALA A 198 -3.20 -8.53 2.53
CA ALA A 198 -3.13 -9.69 1.64
C ALA A 198 -1.81 -9.75 0.84
N LEU A 199 -1.30 -8.60 0.41
CA LEU A 199 -0.23 -8.51 -0.59
C LEU A 199 1.14 -8.14 -0.01
N CYS A 200 1.19 -7.49 1.16
CA CYS A 200 2.44 -6.95 1.70
C CYS A 200 2.82 -7.60 3.02
N ASP A 201 4.11 -7.58 3.34
CA ASP A 201 4.67 -8.07 4.59
C ASP A 201 4.99 -6.94 5.55
N ASP A 202 5.45 -5.80 5.02
CA ASP A 202 5.71 -4.60 5.78
C ASP A 202 4.68 -3.50 5.44
N ILE A 203 4.39 -2.63 6.40
CA ILE A 203 3.47 -1.50 6.24
C ILE A 203 4.14 -0.23 6.75
N LEU A 204 4.06 0.81 5.93
CA LEU A 204 4.38 2.18 6.29
C LEU A 204 3.09 3.01 6.26
N ILE A 205 2.68 3.50 7.40
CA ILE A 205 1.55 4.43 7.53
C ILE A 205 2.09 5.85 7.37
N ILE A 206 1.52 6.59 6.41
CA ILE A 206 1.85 7.98 6.13
C ILE A 206 0.67 8.85 6.54
N ASN A 207 0.95 9.85 7.37
CA ASN A 207 -0.02 10.84 7.80
C ASN A 207 0.52 12.25 7.54
N LYS A 208 -0.22 13.05 6.75
CA LYS A 208 0.12 14.45 6.44
C LYS A 208 1.57 14.65 5.97
N GLY A 209 2.08 13.73 5.17
CA GLY A 209 3.43 13.79 4.62
C GLY A 209 4.54 13.20 5.48
N TYR A 210 4.23 12.70 6.67
CA TYR A 210 5.19 12.14 7.61
C TYR A 210 4.96 10.67 7.88
N GLU A 211 6.04 9.95 8.25
CA GLU A 211 5.92 8.59 8.77
C GLU A 211 5.18 8.62 10.12
N GLU A 212 4.08 7.89 10.18
CA GLU A 212 3.32 7.70 11.42
C GLU A 212 3.71 6.39 12.12
N ARG A 213 3.86 5.32 11.34
CA ARG A 213 4.21 4.00 11.81
C ARG A 213 4.82 3.16 10.69
N PHE A 214 5.94 2.48 10.97
CA PHE A 214 6.56 1.53 10.04
C PHE A 214 6.87 0.22 10.76
N GLY A 215 6.63 -0.90 10.10
CA GLY A 215 6.96 -2.20 10.63
C GLY A 215 6.32 -3.35 9.89
N GLU A 216 6.52 -4.56 10.40
CA GLU A 216 5.86 -5.76 9.92
C GLU A 216 4.34 -5.62 10.09
N LYS A 217 3.57 -6.09 9.10
CA LYS A 217 2.11 -5.91 9.07
C LYS A 217 1.42 -6.34 10.35
N LYS A 218 1.79 -7.49 10.89
CA LYS A 218 1.17 -8.01 12.13
C LYS A 218 1.38 -7.05 13.29
N ASP A 219 2.61 -6.56 13.49
CA ASP A 219 2.92 -5.61 14.56
C ASP A 219 2.22 -4.27 14.37
N VAL A 220 2.18 -3.74 13.13
CA VAL A 220 1.49 -2.48 12.83
C VAL A 220 -0.02 -2.58 13.11
N PHE A 221 -0.63 -3.73 12.79
CA PHE A 221 -2.06 -3.96 13.05
C PHE A 221 -2.36 -4.21 14.52
N GLU A 222 -1.56 -5.01 15.22
CA GLU A 222 -1.77 -5.34 16.62
C GLU A 222 -1.36 -4.20 17.58
N ASN A 223 -0.27 -3.49 17.24
CA ASN A 223 0.34 -2.43 18.06
C ASN A 223 0.50 -1.12 17.26
N PRO A 224 -0.57 -0.43 16.90
CA PRO A 224 -0.53 0.77 16.04
C PRO A 224 0.22 1.96 16.67
N LYS A 225 0.37 2.02 17.99
CA LYS A 225 1.09 3.02 18.80
C LYS A 225 0.51 4.44 18.78
N THR A 226 -0.21 4.85 17.74
CA THR A 226 -0.82 6.17 17.63
C THR A 226 -2.30 6.04 17.29
N ILE A 227 -3.08 7.10 17.56
CA ILE A 227 -4.51 7.16 17.25
C ILE A 227 -4.72 7.02 15.73
N GLU A 228 -3.95 7.73 14.95
CA GLU A 228 -4.11 7.74 13.50
C GLU A 228 -3.75 6.37 12.90
N SER A 229 -2.68 5.74 13.37
CA SER A 229 -2.37 4.36 12.98
C SER A 229 -3.46 3.38 13.40
N ALA A 230 -4.03 3.53 14.60
CA ALA A 230 -5.13 2.70 15.08
C ALA A 230 -6.37 2.85 14.19
N LYS A 231 -6.77 4.09 13.86
CA LYS A 231 -7.88 4.37 12.94
C LYS A 231 -7.63 3.77 11.56
N LEU A 232 -6.47 4.04 10.99
CA LEU A 232 -6.07 3.54 9.65
C LEU A 232 -5.94 2.03 9.60
N THR A 233 -5.69 1.35 10.73
CA THR A 233 -5.69 -0.11 10.82
C THR A 233 -7.04 -0.70 11.28
N GLY A 234 -8.14 0.09 11.20
CA GLY A 234 -9.50 -0.39 11.39
C GLY A 234 -10.01 -0.39 12.83
N CYS A 235 -9.31 0.23 13.78
CA CYS A 235 -9.84 0.42 15.13
C CYS A 235 -10.85 1.58 15.13
N LYS A 236 -12.12 1.26 15.27
CA LYS A 236 -13.22 2.26 15.24
C LYS A 236 -13.56 2.79 16.64
N ASN A 237 -13.35 1.99 17.69
CA ASN A 237 -13.68 2.35 19.05
C ASN A 237 -12.40 2.87 19.74
N ILE A 238 -12.19 4.18 19.70
CA ILE A 238 -11.06 4.85 20.34
C ILE A 238 -11.62 5.92 21.27
N VAL A 239 -11.29 5.83 22.55
CA VAL A 239 -11.82 6.71 23.60
C VAL A 239 -10.71 7.25 24.49
N ASN A 240 -10.94 8.43 25.07
CA ASN A 240 -10.05 8.98 26.10
C ASN A 240 -10.15 8.14 27.38
N ILE A 241 -9.02 8.02 28.08
CA ILE A 241 -8.93 7.33 29.37
C ILE A 241 -8.27 8.23 30.39
N VAL A 242 -8.63 7.98 31.66
CA VAL A 242 -7.98 8.57 32.84
C VAL A 242 -7.46 7.43 33.70
N LYS A 243 -6.17 7.40 34.00
CA LYS A 243 -5.61 6.43 34.95
C LYS A 243 -6.09 6.76 36.35
N THR A 244 -6.71 5.81 37.04
CA THR A 244 -7.22 5.99 38.41
C THR A 244 -6.37 5.22 39.44
N SER A 245 -5.74 4.11 39.03
CA SER A 245 -4.80 3.34 39.86
C SER A 245 -3.85 2.53 38.95
N ASP A 246 -2.93 1.76 39.54
CA ASP A 246 -1.98 0.96 38.77
C ASP A 246 -2.62 -0.16 37.93
N ASN A 247 -3.83 -0.58 38.31
CA ASN A 247 -4.54 -1.67 37.65
C ASN A 247 -5.89 -1.24 37.07
N GLN A 248 -6.19 0.05 37.06
CA GLN A 248 -7.53 0.53 36.67
C GLN A 248 -7.49 1.84 35.91
N ILE A 249 -8.25 1.89 34.83
CA ILE A 249 -8.49 3.08 34.03
C ILE A 249 -9.99 3.44 34.05
N PHE A 250 -10.31 4.71 34.06
CA PHE A 250 -11.66 5.22 33.89
C PHE A 250 -11.86 5.69 32.44
N VAL A 251 -12.97 5.30 31.85
CA VAL A 251 -13.36 5.73 30.50
C VAL A 251 -14.53 6.74 30.65
N PRO A 252 -14.27 8.05 30.55
CA PRO A 252 -15.31 9.06 30.83
C PRO A 252 -16.52 8.93 29.90
N SER A 253 -16.32 8.67 28.62
CA SER A 253 -17.41 8.55 27.63
C SER A 253 -18.32 7.33 27.88
N TRP A 254 -17.86 6.33 28.58
CA TRP A 254 -18.64 5.12 28.93
C TRP A 254 -19.10 5.13 30.39
N ASN A 255 -18.61 6.10 31.16
CA ASN A 255 -18.81 6.18 32.63
C ASN A 255 -18.48 4.84 33.31
N TYR A 256 -17.35 4.23 32.93
CA TYR A 256 -16.99 2.87 33.32
C TYR A 256 -15.51 2.72 33.67
N TYR A 257 -15.25 1.87 34.68
CA TYR A 257 -13.90 1.50 35.09
C TYR A 257 -13.51 0.17 34.47
N ILE A 258 -12.35 0.12 33.83
CA ILE A 258 -11.80 -1.10 33.22
C ILE A 258 -10.58 -1.53 34.02
N SER A 259 -10.51 -2.84 34.33
CA SER A 259 -9.32 -3.44 34.89
C SER A 259 -8.26 -3.55 33.80
N ALA A 260 -7.17 -2.83 33.95
CA ALA A 260 -6.08 -2.75 32.96
C ALA A 260 -4.74 -2.83 33.67
N PRO A 261 -4.29 -4.05 34.04
CA PRO A 261 -2.99 -4.24 34.66
C PRO A 261 -1.90 -3.87 33.65
N ASN A 262 -0.81 -3.27 34.15
CA ASN A 262 0.35 -2.88 33.36
C ASN A 262 0.13 -1.72 32.35
N VAL A 263 -0.85 -0.86 32.56
CA VAL A 263 -0.98 0.38 31.82
C VAL A 263 -0.10 1.44 32.46
N TYR A 264 1.02 1.77 31.82
CA TYR A 264 1.95 2.80 32.27
C TYR A 264 1.72 4.11 31.50
N PRO A 265 1.77 5.30 32.16
CA PRO A 265 1.73 6.59 31.43
C PRO A 265 2.86 6.68 30.39
N PRO A 266 2.67 7.39 29.28
CA PRO A 266 1.65 8.42 29.06
C PRO A 266 0.47 8.01 28.16
N TYR A 267 -0.26 6.95 28.45
CA TYR A 267 -1.40 6.56 27.63
C TYR A 267 -2.65 7.39 27.97
N ASN A 268 -3.19 8.07 26.96
CA ASN A 268 -4.38 8.91 27.08
C ASN A 268 -5.60 8.33 26.36
N TYR A 269 -5.44 7.25 25.61
CA TYR A 269 -6.47 6.66 24.77
C TYR A 269 -6.50 5.14 24.91
N LEU A 270 -7.71 4.59 24.85
CA LEU A 270 -7.98 3.16 24.73
C LEU A 270 -8.61 2.90 23.36
N GLY A 271 -8.02 1.97 22.60
CA GLY A 271 -8.60 1.46 21.38
C GLY A 271 -9.05 0.02 21.52
N ILE A 272 -10.28 -0.29 21.15
CA ILE A 272 -10.81 -1.67 21.14
C ILE A 272 -11.29 -2.00 19.73
N ARG A 273 -10.74 -3.05 19.14
CA ARG A 273 -11.20 -3.52 17.84
C ARG A 273 -12.55 -4.23 17.98
N SER A 274 -13.42 -4.07 16.98
CA SER A 274 -14.79 -4.61 17.02
C SER A 274 -14.83 -6.14 17.20
N ASN A 275 -13.86 -6.88 16.66
CA ASN A 275 -13.76 -8.32 16.80
C ASN A 275 -13.44 -8.81 18.24
N TYR A 276 -12.95 -7.92 19.12
CA TYR A 276 -12.75 -8.23 20.54
C TYR A 276 -13.96 -7.87 21.40
N ILE A 277 -14.96 -7.18 20.86
CA ILE A 277 -16.20 -6.85 21.57
C ILE A 277 -17.17 -8.03 21.44
N LYS A 278 -17.60 -8.57 22.57
CA LYS A 278 -18.60 -9.65 22.62
C LYS A 278 -19.89 -9.11 23.21
N ILE A 279 -21.00 -9.36 22.54
CA ILE A 279 -22.34 -9.01 23.01
C ILE A 279 -22.91 -10.22 23.75
N SER A 280 -23.49 -10.02 24.95
CA SER A 280 -24.11 -11.06 25.75
C SER A 280 -25.43 -10.53 26.34
N THR A 281 -26.46 -11.36 26.38
CA THR A 281 -27.73 -11.06 27.06
C THR A 281 -27.65 -11.24 28.55
N VAL A 282 -26.61 -11.88 29.07
CA VAL A 282 -26.37 -12.10 30.49
C VAL A 282 -25.21 -11.24 30.96
N GLY A 283 -25.43 -10.45 32.01
CA GLY A 283 -24.37 -9.65 32.65
C GLY A 283 -23.23 -10.54 33.15
N ARG A 284 -21.98 -10.15 32.82
CA ARG A 284 -20.75 -10.80 33.29
C ARG A 284 -19.93 -9.81 34.11
N LYS A 285 -19.01 -10.30 34.91
CA LYS A 285 -17.96 -9.48 35.53
C LYS A 285 -17.22 -8.82 34.34
N ASP A 286 -16.95 -7.56 34.36
CA ASP A 286 -16.32 -6.79 33.29
C ASP A 286 -17.18 -6.58 32.02
N SER A 287 -18.50 -6.59 32.14
CA SER A 287 -19.42 -6.21 31.05
C SER A 287 -20.03 -4.85 31.27
N ILE A 288 -20.22 -4.12 30.17
CA ILE A 288 -20.88 -2.81 30.15
C ILE A 288 -22.32 -3.00 29.69
N LYS A 289 -23.28 -2.53 30.47
CA LYS A 289 -24.69 -2.52 30.05
C LYS A 289 -24.88 -1.46 28.95
N CYS A 290 -25.39 -1.89 27.81
CA CYS A 290 -25.66 -1.01 26.67
C CYS A 290 -27.05 -1.27 26.13
N PHE A 291 -27.57 -0.30 25.36
CA PHE A 291 -28.79 -0.42 24.56
C PHE A 291 -28.39 -0.47 23.09
N VAL A 292 -29.06 -1.34 22.34
CA VAL A 292 -28.87 -1.41 20.88
C VAL A 292 -29.73 -0.32 20.26
N GLU A 293 -29.10 0.73 19.73
CA GLU A 293 -29.80 1.81 19.04
C GLU A 293 -30.07 1.47 17.58
N ASN A 294 -29.14 0.76 16.93
CA ASN A 294 -29.24 0.43 15.52
C ASN A 294 -28.56 -0.91 15.22
N ILE A 295 -29.15 -1.70 14.33
CA ILE A 295 -28.54 -2.90 13.78
C ILE A 295 -28.37 -2.69 12.28
N ILE A 296 -27.11 -2.66 11.82
CA ILE A 296 -26.79 -2.59 10.40
C ILE A 296 -26.37 -3.99 9.97
N HIS A 297 -27.16 -4.60 9.11
CA HIS A 297 -26.77 -5.83 8.46
C HIS A 297 -25.81 -5.51 7.31
N THR A 298 -24.58 -5.96 7.42
CA THR A 298 -23.63 -5.95 6.30
C THR A 298 -23.80 -7.26 5.51
N PRO A 299 -23.79 -7.20 4.18
CA PRO A 299 -23.90 -8.40 3.35
C PRO A 299 -22.74 -9.36 3.54
#